data_aaec7cf15cee01cfc8478a034a7312f0
#
_entry.id   aaec7cf15cee01cfc8478a034a7312f0
#
_cell.length_a   1.000
_cell.length_b   1.000
_cell.length_c   1.000
_cell.angle_alpha   90.00
_cell.angle_beta   90.00
_cell.angle_gamma   90.00
#
_symmetry.space_group_name_H-M   'P 1'
#
loop_
_entity.id
_entity.type
_entity.pdbx_description
1 polymer ?
#
loop_
_entity_poly.entity_id
_entity_poly.type
_entity_poly.pdbx_seq_one_letter_code
_entity_poly.pdbx_strand_id
1 'polypeptide(L)'
;MDQTFKLLLLISFALSQNNLDYSKASKRIEEAVRQDKISRQEANDRYRNLEKRLQESGKRGPRSNDLSFHFSKLGITNHEEIKLELMRQGITISQIEPVFGGMIRIIHSLNMEKEKKPLNKRLKIYFEEVCNLSPLQIKFVEQLSHKYEK
;
A
#
# COMPACT_ATOMS: atom_id res chain seq x y z
N MET A 1 -27.82 -20.28 -19.21
CA MET A 1 -27.00 -19.57 -18.23
C MET A 1 -25.80 -18.98 -18.94
N ASP A 2 -25.78 -17.69 -19.03
CA ASP A 2 -24.86 -16.95 -19.89
C ASP A 2 -23.41 -17.12 -19.43
N GLN A 3 -22.49 -17.40 -20.32
CA GLN A 3 -21.07 -17.59 -20.01
C GLN A 3 -20.45 -16.34 -19.34
N THR A 4 -21.03 -15.18 -19.58
CA THR A 4 -20.70 -13.91 -18.95
C THR A 4 -20.95 -13.91 -17.45
N PHE A 5 -21.96 -14.61 -16.96
CA PHE A 5 -22.31 -14.69 -15.55
C PHE A 5 -21.34 -15.61 -14.77
N LYS A 6 -20.88 -16.70 -15.40
CA LYS A 6 -19.85 -17.58 -14.80
C LYS A 6 -18.50 -16.89 -14.72
N LEU A 7 -18.16 -16.07 -15.71
CA LEU A 7 -16.91 -15.29 -15.71
C LEU A 7 -16.90 -14.25 -14.58
N LEU A 8 -18.04 -13.58 -14.34
CA LEU A 8 -18.20 -12.62 -13.25
C LEU A 8 -18.07 -13.28 -11.86
N LEU A 9 -18.58 -14.49 -11.68
CA LEU A 9 -18.48 -15.23 -10.42
C LEU A 9 -17.07 -15.74 -10.11
N LEU A 10 -16.32 -16.18 -11.12
CA LEU A 10 -14.92 -16.60 -10.96
C LEU A 10 -13.98 -15.42 -10.67
N ILE A 11 -14.28 -14.27 -11.25
CA ILE A 11 -13.55 -13.03 -11.02
C ILE A 11 -13.75 -12.51 -9.59
N SER A 12 -14.96 -12.63 -9.04
CA SER A 12 -15.24 -12.18 -7.67
C SER A 12 -14.51 -13.00 -6.61
N PHE A 13 -14.17 -14.26 -6.86
CA PHE A 13 -13.47 -15.11 -5.88
C PHE A 13 -11.95 -14.88 -5.83
N ALA A 14 -11.35 -14.52 -6.97
CA ALA A 14 -9.91 -14.19 -7.04
C ALA A 14 -9.57 -12.77 -6.57
N LEU A 15 -10.58 -11.93 -6.34
CA LEU A 15 -10.45 -10.48 -6.16
C LEU A 15 -10.59 -10.00 -4.72
N SER A 16 -10.69 -10.90 -3.74
CA SER A 16 -10.89 -10.49 -2.33
C SER A 16 -9.74 -9.65 -1.75
N GLN A 17 -8.61 -9.53 -2.45
CA GLN A 17 -7.47 -8.71 -2.01
C GLN A 17 -7.19 -7.45 -2.85
N ASN A 18 -7.89 -7.26 -4.00
CA ASN A 18 -7.73 -6.09 -4.87
C ASN A 18 -9.08 -5.46 -5.29
N ASN A 19 -10.10 -5.59 -4.46
CA ASN A 19 -11.50 -5.32 -4.81
C ASN A 19 -11.81 -3.87 -5.21
N LEU A 20 -11.05 -2.88 -4.73
CA LEU A 20 -11.42 -1.48 -4.92
C LEU A 20 -11.21 -0.99 -6.36
N ASP A 21 -10.11 -1.36 -6.98
CA ASP A 21 -9.76 -0.90 -8.33
C ASP A 21 -10.52 -1.63 -9.42
N TYR A 22 -10.76 -2.92 -9.24
CA TYR A 22 -11.56 -3.71 -10.18
C TYR A 22 -13.02 -3.27 -10.17
N SER A 23 -13.62 -3.12 -9.01
CA SER A 23 -15.01 -2.68 -8.86
C SER A 23 -15.23 -1.31 -9.51
N LYS A 24 -14.31 -0.36 -9.33
CA LYS A 24 -14.37 0.95 -9.97
C LYS A 24 -14.22 0.87 -11.49
N ALA A 25 -13.28 0.05 -11.99
CA ALA A 25 -13.06 -0.13 -13.41
C ALA A 25 -14.26 -0.81 -14.10
N SER A 26 -14.81 -1.84 -13.47
CA SER A 26 -15.99 -2.55 -13.99
C SER A 26 -17.21 -1.64 -14.06
N LYS A 27 -17.48 -0.84 -13.02
CA LYS A 27 -18.56 0.15 -13.03
C LYS A 27 -18.42 1.18 -14.15
N ARG A 28 -17.20 1.65 -14.44
CA ARG A 28 -16.93 2.58 -15.54
C ARG A 28 -17.20 1.95 -16.90
N ILE A 29 -16.86 0.67 -17.09
CA ILE A 29 -17.13 -0.06 -18.33
C ILE A 29 -18.64 -0.22 -18.53
N GLU A 30 -19.38 -0.66 -17.49
CA GLU A 30 -20.83 -0.79 -17.55
C GLU A 30 -21.54 0.54 -17.83
N GLU A 31 -21.10 1.60 -17.17
CA GLU A 31 -21.65 2.94 -17.39
C GLU A 31 -21.41 3.44 -18.82
N ALA A 32 -20.22 3.14 -19.38
CA ALA A 32 -19.90 3.49 -20.77
C ALA A 32 -20.76 2.71 -21.77
N VAL A 33 -21.09 1.44 -21.50
CA VAL A 33 -22.05 0.66 -22.29
C VAL A 33 -23.46 1.26 -22.18
N ARG A 34 -23.91 1.60 -20.96
CA ARG A 34 -25.22 2.18 -20.72
C ARG A 34 -25.40 3.53 -21.44
N GLN A 35 -24.33 4.30 -21.57
CA GLN A 35 -24.30 5.60 -22.25
C GLN A 35 -24.04 5.47 -23.76
N ASP A 36 -24.08 4.25 -24.33
CA ASP A 36 -23.77 3.95 -25.74
C ASP A 36 -22.41 4.50 -26.23
N LYS A 37 -21.47 4.73 -25.29
CA LYS A 37 -20.11 5.22 -25.60
C LYS A 37 -19.21 4.12 -26.14
N ILE A 38 -19.46 2.88 -25.74
CA ILE A 38 -18.74 1.68 -26.19
C ILE A 38 -19.73 0.56 -26.48
N SER A 39 -19.39 -0.27 -27.45
CA SER A 39 -20.16 -1.46 -27.76
C SER A 39 -20.00 -2.56 -26.72
N ARG A 40 -20.93 -3.52 -26.65
CA ARG A 40 -20.79 -4.72 -25.82
C ARG A 40 -19.52 -5.52 -26.13
N GLN A 41 -19.13 -5.58 -27.39
CA GLN A 41 -17.91 -6.28 -27.81
C GLN A 41 -16.67 -5.58 -27.27
N GLU A 42 -16.61 -4.27 -27.36
CA GLU A 42 -15.52 -3.46 -26.82
C GLU A 42 -15.47 -3.55 -25.28
N ALA A 43 -16.60 -3.59 -24.61
CA ALA A 43 -16.66 -3.83 -23.16
C ALA A 43 -16.06 -5.19 -22.79
N ASN A 44 -16.37 -6.24 -23.53
CA ASN A 44 -15.80 -7.57 -23.32
C ASN A 44 -14.26 -7.59 -23.49
N ASP A 45 -13.74 -6.88 -24.48
CA ASP A 45 -12.30 -6.77 -24.70
C ASP A 45 -11.62 -5.99 -23.54
N ARG A 46 -12.27 -4.95 -23.04
CA ARG A 46 -11.80 -4.21 -21.84
C ARG A 46 -11.81 -5.07 -20.59
N TYR A 47 -12.83 -5.92 -20.39
CA TYR A 47 -12.86 -6.88 -19.30
C TYR A 47 -11.73 -7.91 -19.39
N ARG A 48 -11.47 -8.48 -20.58
CA ARG A 48 -10.34 -9.40 -20.79
C ARG A 48 -9.00 -8.76 -20.49
N ASN A 49 -8.80 -7.52 -20.92
CA ASN A 49 -7.57 -6.77 -20.63
C ASN A 49 -7.42 -6.49 -19.13
N LEU A 50 -8.51 -6.17 -18.44
CA LEU A 50 -8.52 -5.96 -17.00
C LEU A 50 -8.15 -7.25 -16.25
N GLU A 51 -8.75 -8.36 -16.64
CA GLU A 51 -8.47 -9.70 -16.10
C GLU A 51 -7.00 -10.09 -16.32
N LYS A 52 -6.47 -9.91 -17.53
CA LYS A 52 -5.07 -10.17 -17.84
C LYS A 52 -4.13 -9.37 -16.94
N ARG A 53 -4.39 -8.08 -16.74
CA ARG A 53 -3.60 -7.22 -15.83
C ARG A 53 -3.65 -7.72 -14.40
N LEU A 54 -4.79 -8.22 -13.92
CA LEU A 54 -4.94 -8.77 -12.58
C LEU A 54 -4.15 -10.06 -12.41
N GLN A 55 -4.20 -10.97 -13.41
CA GLN A 55 -3.42 -12.21 -13.41
C GLN A 55 -1.90 -11.90 -13.44
N GLU A 56 -1.47 -10.95 -14.25
CA GLU A 56 -0.08 -10.50 -14.30
C GLU A 56 0.36 -9.85 -12.99
N SER A 57 -0.52 -9.08 -12.34
CA SER A 57 -0.23 -8.48 -11.02
C SER A 57 -0.11 -9.53 -9.91
N GLY A 58 -0.88 -10.62 -9.97
CA GLY A 58 -0.77 -11.76 -9.04
C GLY A 58 0.52 -12.58 -9.22
N LYS A 59 1.12 -12.56 -10.42
CA LYS A 59 2.42 -13.21 -10.72
C LYS A 59 3.64 -12.37 -10.37
N ARG A 60 3.48 -11.06 -10.23
CA ARG A 60 4.51 -10.17 -9.72
C ARG A 60 4.56 -10.39 -8.22
N GLY A 61 5.56 -11.02 -7.67
CA GLY A 61 5.75 -11.26 -6.25
C GLY A 61 5.25 -10.13 -5.31
N PRO A 62 5.47 -10.15 -4.02
CA PRO A 62 4.89 -9.19 -3.10
C PRO A 62 5.09 -7.76 -3.64
N ARG A 63 3.99 -7.03 -3.79
CA ARG A 63 4.01 -5.68 -4.37
C ARG A 63 5.02 -4.84 -3.61
N SER A 64 5.70 -3.95 -4.31
CA SER A 64 6.61 -2.96 -3.70
C SER A 64 5.96 -2.09 -2.61
N ASN A 65 4.65 -2.23 -2.39
CA ASN A 65 3.89 -1.60 -1.31
C ASN A 65 3.77 -2.47 -0.05
N ASP A 66 4.26 -3.70 -0.06
CA ASP A 66 4.31 -4.51 1.15
C ASP A 66 5.44 -3.98 2.04
N LEU A 67 5.06 -3.37 3.15
CA LEU A 67 6.00 -2.76 4.10
C LEU A 67 6.92 -3.81 4.73
N SER A 68 6.46 -5.04 4.91
CA SER A 68 7.29 -6.15 5.40
C SER A 68 8.45 -6.46 4.44
N PHE A 69 8.21 -6.38 3.14
CA PHE A 69 9.24 -6.52 2.12
C PHE A 69 10.30 -5.41 2.19
N HIS A 70 9.87 -4.16 2.40
CA HIS A 70 10.79 -3.03 2.56
C HIS A 70 11.63 -3.14 3.84
N PHE A 71 11.03 -3.56 4.95
CA PHE A 71 11.77 -3.85 6.19
C PHE A 71 12.79 -4.98 5.99
N SER A 72 12.41 -6.06 5.33
CA SER A 72 13.32 -7.18 5.02
C SER A 72 14.51 -6.74 4.18
N LYS A 73 14.31 -5.86 3.19
CA LYS A 73 15.41 -5.28 2.40
C LYS A 73 16.38 -4.45 3.26
N LEU A 74 15.90 -3.82 4.30
CA LEU A 74 16.72 -3.10 5.28
C LEU A 74 17.36 -4.03 6.31
N GLY A 75 17.08 -5.34 6.24
CA GLY A 75 17.56 -6.34 7.19
C GLY A 75 16.81 -6.34 8.51
N ILE A 76 15.60 -5.77 8.54
CA ILE A 76 14.75 -5.70 9.73
C ILE A 76 13.71 -6.81 9.64
N THR A 77 13.82 -7.81 10.53
CA THR A 77 12.93 -8.97 10.58
C THR A 77 11.91 -8.93 11.71
N ASN A 78 12.11 -8.03 12.69
CA ASN A 78 11.29 -7.90 13.89
C ASN A 78 10.22 -6.81 13.80
N HIS A 79 9.62 -6.63 12.62
CA HIS A 79 8.61 -5.57 12.40
C HIS A 79 7.38 -5.67 13.30
N GLU A 80 7.01 -6.88 13.78
CA GLU A 80 5.92 -7.05 14.74
C GLU A 80 6.29 -6.49 16.13
N GLU A 81 7.54 -6.59 16.56
CA GLU A 81 8.02 -5.98 17.80
C GLU A 81 7.99 -4.45 17.69
N ILE A 82 8.42 -3.92 16.55
CA ILE A 82 8.35 -2.47 16.27
C ILE A 82 6.90 -1.99 16.35
N LYS A 83 5.97 -2.72 15.77
CA LYS A 83 4.54 -2.43 15.85
C LYS A 83 4.06 -2.35 17.30
N LEU A 84 4.43 -3.34 18.12
CA LEU A 84 4.04 -3.36 19.54
C LEU A 84 4.66 -2.17 20.31
N GLU A 85 5.90 -1.79 20.02
CA GLU A 85 6.52 -0.62 20.63
C GLU A 85 5.80 0.68 20.27
N LEU A 86 5.41 0.84 19.00
CA LEU A 86 4.63 2.00 18.55
C LEU A 86 3.25 2.06 19.23
N MET A 87 2.57 0.91 19.35
CA MET A 87 1.28 0.84 20.03
C MET A 87 1.37 1.20 21.52
N ARG A 88 2.47 0.84 22.18
CA ARG A 88 2.73 1.23 23.59
C ARG A 88 2.86 2.75 23.74
N GLN A 89 3.25 3.46 22.69
CA GLN A 89 3.31 4.93 22.65
C GLN A 89 1.97 5.57 22.24
N GLY A 90 0.89 4.81 22.22
CA GLY A 90 -0.45 5.29 21.88
C GLY A 90 -0.69 5.47 20.38
N ILE A 91 0.18 4.93 19.52
CA ILE A 91 -0.05 4.91 18.08
C ILE A 91 -1.06 3.80 17.77
N THR A 92 -2.16 4.15 17.12
CA THR A 92 -3.26 3.22 16.84
C THR A 92 -2.94 2.28 15.66
N ILE A 93 -3.65 1.15 15.58
CA ILE A 93 -3.47 0.18 14.49
C ILE A 93 -3.63 0.84 13.12
N SER A 94 -4.58 1.76 12.96
CA SER A 94 -4.80 2.48 11.69
C SER A 94 -3.65 3.41 11.30
N GLN A 95 -2.84 3.84 12.26
CA GLN A 95 -1.67 4.70 12.05
C GLN A 95 -0.39 3.89 11.77
N ILE A 96 -0.35 2.60 12.10
CA ILE A 96 0.87 1.77 12.00
C ILE A 96 1.40 1.72 10.57
N GLU A 97 0.54 1.45 9.59
CA GLU A 97 0.97 1.33 8.20
C GLU A 97 1.61 2.62 7.65
N PRO A 98 0.97 3.80 7.74
CA PRO A 98 1.60 5.04 7.33
C PRO A 98 2.84 5.40 8.16
N VAL A 99 2.89 5.09 9.46
CA VAL A 99 4.08 5.30 10.31
C VAL A 99 5.23 4.42 9.85
N PHE A 100 5.00 3.16 9.53
CA PHE A 100 6.01 2.27 8.96
C PHE A 100 6.58 2.81 7.64
N GLY A 101 5.72 3.34 6.76
CA GLY A 101 6.16 3.99 5.53
C GLY A 101 7.10 5.17 5.77
N GLY A 102 6.83 5.97 6.78
CA GLY A 102 7.70 7.06 7.23
C GLY A 102 9.01 6.57 7.83
N MET A 103 8.98 5.54 8.69
CA MET A 103 10.18 4.93 9.28
C MET A 103 11.13 4.38 8.22
N ILE A 104 10.62 3.67 7.24
CA ILE A 104 11.42 3.14 6.12
C ILE A 104 12.17 4.27 5.40
N ARG A 105 11.50 5.41 5.18
CA ARG A 105 12.13 6.59 4.57
C ARG A 105 13.24 7.17 5.45
N ILE A 106 13.04 7.25 6.75
CA ILE A 106 14.08 7.71 7.70
C ILE A 106 15.27 6.77 7.64
N ILE A 107 15.07 5.47 7.81
CA ILE A 107 16.14 4.47 7.84
C ILE A 107 16.91 4.46 6.52
N HIS A 108 16.19 4.54 5.40
CA HIS A 108 16.82 4.61 4.09
C HIS A 108 17.69 5.86 3.95
N SER A 109 17.20 7.04 4.37
CA SER A 109 17.98 8.28 4.34
C SER A 109 19.22 8.20 5.25
N LEU A 110 19.09 7.63 6.44
CA LEU A 110 20.21 7.46 7.37
C LEU A 110 21.31 6.54 6.79
N ASN A 111 20.91 5.48 6.10
CA ASN A 111 21.85 4.55 5.49
C ASN A 111 22.55 5.11 4.23
N MET A 112 21.91 6.07 3.54
CA MET A 112 22.45 6.68 2.31
C MET A 112 23.27 7.94 2.57
N GLU A 113 23.02 8.65 3.67
CA GLU A 113 23.71 9.90 4.01
C GLU A 113 24.87 9.65 4.99
N LYS A 114 26.05 10.14 4.64
CA LYS A 114 27.24 10.07 5.54
C LYS A 114 27.15 11.00 6.75
N GLU A 115 26.28 12.00 6.69
CA GLU A 115 26.07 12.95 7.79
C GLU A 115 24.67 12.74 8.38
N LYS A 116 24.61 12.56 9.71
CA LYS A 116 23.35 12.46 10.44
C LYS A 116 22.61 13.80 10.41
N LYS A 117 21.60 13.89 9.56
CA LYS A 117 20.73 15.07 9.52
C LYS A 117 19.51 14.88 10.40
N PRO A 118 19.02 15.96 11.02
CA PRO A 118 17.74 15.93 11.72
C PRO A 118 16.62 15.56 10.76
N LEU A 119 15.51 15.06 11.32
CA LEU A 119 14.33 14.68 10.56
C LEU A 119 13.96 15.74 9.53
N ASN A 120 13.86 15.34 8.28
CA ASN A 120 13.51 16.20 7.16
C ASN A 120 12.14 16.85 7.40
N LYS A 121 12.03 18.18 7.11
CA LYS A 121 10.80 18.95 7.29
C LYS A 121 9.58 18.28 6.61
N ARG A 122 9.74 17.69 5.42
CA ARG A 122 8.68 16.99 4.70
C ARG A 122 8.20 15.75 5.45
N LEU A 123 9.11 14.97 6.03
CA LEU A 123 8.77 13.80 6.83
C LEU A 123 8.07 14.20 8.13
N LYS A 124 8.49 15.31 8.74
CA LYS A 124 7.83 15.83 9.93
C LYS A 124 6.39 16.20 9.64
N ILE A 125 6.13 16.94 8.56
CA ILE A 125 4.78 17.28 8.09
C ILE A 125 3.97 16.00 7.79
N TYR A 126 4.60 15.01 7.14
CA TYR A 126 3.95 13.73 6.88
C TYR A 126 3.49 13.03 8.16
N PHE A 127 4.32 12.98 9.19
CA PHE A 127 3.93 12.39 10.48
C PHE A 127 2.83 13.19 11.18
N GLU A 128 2.88 14.52 11.11
CA GLU A 128 1.87 15.40 11.72
C GLU A 128 0.52 15.31 11.00
N GLU A 129 0.49 15.46 9.67
CA GLU A 129 -0.73 15.62 8.89
C GLU A 129 -1.31 14.29 8.37
N VAL A 130 -0.44 13.37 7.93
CA VAL A 130 -0.91 12.09 7.34
C VAL A 130 -1.05 11.01 8.41
N CYS A 131 -0.05 10.89 9.30
CA CYS A 131 -0.09 9.91 10.38
C CYS A 131 -0.84 10.43 11.63
N ASN A 132 -1.12 11.71 11.71
CA ASN A 132 -1.78 12.36 12.85
C ASN A 132 -1.07 12.05 14.18
N LEU A 133 0.26 12.18 14.21
CA LEU A 133 1.08 11.94 15.37
C LEU A 133 1.33 13.22 16.15
N SER A 134 1.38 13.10 17.48
CA SER A 134 1.86 14.16 18.36
C SER A 134 3.37 14.38 18.22
N PRO A 135 3.92 15.55 18.60
CA PRO A 135 5.36 15.81 18.57
C PRO A 135 6.20 14.79 19.37
N LEU A 136 5.66 14.28 20.49
CA LEU A 136 6.31 13.24 21.29
C LEU A 136 6.37 11.90 20.56
N GLN A 137 5.30 11.53 19.90
CA GLN A 137 5.25 10.31 19.08
C GLN A 137 6.20 10.39 17.89
N ILE A 138 6.27 11.54 17.22
CA ILE A 138 7.22 11.77 16.11
C ILE A 138 8.66 11.61 16.59
N LYS A 139 9.01 12.21 17.73
CA LYS A 139 10.33 12.06 18.32
C LYS A 139 10.66 10.60 18.66
N PHE A 140 9.68 9.86 19.18
CA PHE A 140 9.84 8.44 19.46
C PHE A 140 10.07 7.63 18.18
N VAL A 141 9.28 7.86 17.12
CA VAL A 141 9.43 7.20 15.82
C VAL A 141 10.81 7.50 15.23
N GLU A 142 11.30 8.73 15.33
CA GLU A 142 12.64 9.11 14.89
C GLU A 142 13.72 8.34 15.65
N GLN A 143 13.65 8.32 16.97
CA GLN A 143 14.59 7.59 17.83
C GLN A 143 14.58 6.09 17.57
N LEU A 144 13.38 5.51 17.38
CA LEU A 144 13.23 4.10 17.05
C LEU A 144 13.84 3.78 15.68
N SER A 145 13.68 4.67 14.70
CA SER A 145 14.28 4.52 13.37
C SER A 145 15.81 4.51 13.41
N HIS A 146 16.42 5.33 14.26
CA HIS A 146 17.88 5.37 14.44
C HIS A 146 18.45 4.05 14.99
N LYS A 147 17.68 3.24 15.73
CA LYS A 147 18.13 1.92 16.20
C LYS A 147 18.42 0.94 15.06
N TYR A 148 17.84 1.19 13.88
CA TYR A 148 17.95 0.32 12.70
C TYR A 148 18.85 0.92 11.61
N GLU A 149 19.57 1.99 11.92
CA GLU A 149 20.65 2.54 11.08
C GLU A 149 21.80 1.52 11.00
N LYS A 150 22.37 1.33 9.78
CA LYS A 150 23.53 0.46 9.52
C LYS A 150 24.80 1.25 9.33
#